data_663eccdbfbed67955a269f914795ffca
#
_entry.id   663eccdbfbed67955a269f914795ffca
#
_cell.length_a   1.000
_cell.length_b   1.000
_cell.length_c   1.000
_cell.angle_alpha   90.00
_cell.angle_beta   90.00
_cell.angle_gamma   90.00
#
_symmetry.space_group_name_H-M   'P 1'
#
loop_
_entity.id
_entity.type
_entity.pdbx_description
1 polymer ?
#
loop_
_entity_poly.entity_id
_entity_poly.type
_entity_poly.pdbx_seq_one_letter_code
_entity_poly.pdbx_strand_id
1 'polypeptide(L)'
;MASLVDSNIVVYRCDPRDPDKQRAADELLRAGIVSGTLVLAHQSVVEFFAAVTRPRRDLGGAPLLSADEARIQAELLLAEFRVVYPNRDVVQTALRGTATYGLSWFDAHLWAYAEVYGFEEILSEDFTHGRHYGTVRVVNPFAADGVHELPPLYA
;
A
#
# COMPACT_ATOMS: atom_id res chain seq x y z
N MET A 1 -2.77 13.97 -9.71
CA MET A 1 -3.69 13.17 -8.89
C MET A 1 -2.90 12.18 -8.06
N ALA A 2 -3.24 12.03 -6.80
CA ALA A 2 -2.51 11.16 -5.90
C ALA A 2 -3.18 9.79 -5.80
N SER A 3 -2.35 8.74 -5.68
CA SER A 3 -2.80 7.37 -5.43
C SER A 3 -2.42 6.93 -4.03
N LEU A 4 -3.32 6.23 -3.37
CA LEU A 4 -3.05 5.64 -2.06
C LEU A 4 -2.32 4.31 -2.25
N VAL A 5 -1.28 4.07 -1.46
CA VAL A 5 -0.44 2.88 -1.58
C VAL A 5 -0.68 1.93 -0.40
N ASP A 6 -0.99 0.68 -0.72
CA ASP A 6 -1.15 -0.37 0.27
C ASP A 6 0.20 -0.83 0.84
N SER A 7 0.17 -1.36 2.05
CA SER A 7 1.36 -1.83 2.77
C SER A 7 2.13 -2.90 2.01
N ASN A 8 1.46 -3.78 1.25
CA ASN A 8 2.14 -4.84 0.50
C ASN A 8 3.17 -4.30 -0.49
N ILE A 9 2.87 -3.17 -1.13
CA ILE A 9 3.81 -2.53 -2.07
C ILE A 9 5.08 -2.09 -1.33
N VAL A 10 4.93 -1.49 -0.16
CA VAL A 10 6.06 -1.02 0.66
C VAL A 10 6.88 -2.20 1.20
N VAL A 11 6.20 -3.28 1.59
CA VAL A 11 6.86 -4.51 2.05
C VAL A 11 7.71 -5.13 0.94
N TYR A 12 7.20 -5.21 -0.29
CA TYR A 12 7.95 -5.78 -1.41
C TYR A 12 9.26 -5.06 -1.69
N ARG A 13 9.32 -3.76 -1.48
CA ARG A 13 10.57 -3.01 -1.61
C ARG A 13 11.69 -3.57 -0.71
N CYS A 14 11.33 -4.13 0.43
CA CYS A 14 12.24 -4.70 1.41
C CYS A 14 12.34 -6.23 1.35
N ASP A 15 11.71 -6.88 0.37
CA ASP A 15 11.59 -8.33 0.31
C ASP A 15 12.43 -8.93 -0.81
N PRO A 16 13.63 -9.48 -0.50
CA PRO A 16 14.50 -10.04 -1.53
C PRO A 16 14.06 -11.41 -2.05
N ARG A 17 13.01 -12.01 -1.47
CA ARG A 17 12.52 -13.33 -1.89
C ARG A 17 11.84 -13.29 -3.25
N ASP A 18 11.33 -12.14 -3.66
CA ASP A 18 10.77 -11.90 -5.00
C ASP A 18 11.47 -10.70 -5.64
N PRO A 19 12.60 -10.93 -6.33
CA PRO A 19 13.42 -9.84 -6.89
C PRO A 19 12.67 -8.97 -7.91
N ASP A 20 11.76 -9.56 -8.68
CA ASP A 20 11.01 -8.82 -9.71
C ASP A 20 10.01 -7.86 -9.07
N LYS A 21 9.27 -8.33 -8.07
CA LYS A 21 8.36 -7.47 -7.31
C LYS A 21 9.11 -6.44 -6.50
N GLN A 22 10.25 -6.80 -5.92
CA GLN A 22 11.09 -5.87 -5.17
C GLN A 22 11.53 -4.70 -6.07
N ARG A 23 12.01 -5.00 -7.27
CA ARG A 23 12.44 -3.99 -8.24
C ARG A 23 11.28 -3.12 -8.68
N ALA A 24 10.15 -3.73 -9.04
CA ALA A 24 8.95 -3.00 -9.46
C ALA A 24 8.44 -2.07 -8.36
N ALA A 25 8.40 -2.54 -7.12
CA ALA A 25 7.99 -1.74 -5.98
C ALA A 25 8.96 -0.59 -5.72
N ASP A 26 10.28 -0.82 -5.78
CA ASP A 26 11.28 0.22 -5.58
C ASP A 26 11.18 1.31 -6.65
N GLU A 27 11.05 0.93 -7.91
CA GLU A 27 10.88 1.89 -9.03
C GLU A 27 9.62 2.72 -8.85
N LEU A 28 8.49 2.09 -8.51
CA LEU A 28 7.23 2.76 -8.28
C LEU A 28 7.34 3.79 -7.16
N LEU A 29 7.86 3.37 -6.03
CA LEU A 29 7.95 4.23 -4.85
C LEU A 29 8.92 5.39 -5.07
N ARG A 30 10.05 5.16 -5.73
CA ARG A 30 10.99 6.23 -6.10
C ARG A 30 10.34 7.25 -7.02
N ALA A 31 9.64 6.80 -8.05
CA ALA A 31 8.93 7.69 -8.97
C ALA A 31 7.87 8.51 -8.24
N GLY A 32 7.15 7.86 -7.32
CA GLY A 32 6.12 8.52 -6.51
C GLY A 32 6.66 9.57 -5.55
N ILE A 33 7.85 9.34 -4.97
CA ILE A 33 8.53 10.32 -4.13
C ILE A 33 8.90 11.57 -4.95
N VAL A 34 9.47 11.36 -6.11
CA VAL A 34 9.89 12.47 -7.00
C VAL A 34 8.68 13.28 -7.48
N SER A 35 7.61 12.61 -7.89
CA SER A 35 6.41 13.28 -8.44
C SER A 35 5.46 13.82 -7.37
N GLY A 36 5.55 13.32 -6.13
CA GLY A 36 4.60 13.64 -5.06
C GLY A 36 3.20 13.07 -5.28
N THR A 37 3.07 12.03 -6.12
CA THR A 37 1.77 11.47 -6.50
C THR A 37 1.35 10.24 -5.71
N LEU A 38 2.19 9.76 -4.79
CA LEU A 38 1.85 8.63 -3.93
C LEU A 38 1.66 9.09 -2.49
N VAL A 39 0.63 8.57 -1.86
CA VAL A 39 0.24 8.87 -0.47
C VAL A 39 0.11 7.56 0.29
N LEU A 40 0.53 7.55 1.54
CA LEU A 40 0.34 6.41 2.44
C LEU A 40 -0.78 6.69 3.42
N ALA A 41 -1.57 5.66 3.75
CA ALA A 41 -2.41 5.69 4.92
C ALA A 41 -1.56 5.38 6.17
N HIS A 42 -1.93 5.93 7.31
CA HIS A 42 -1.37 5.53 8.61
C HIS A 42 -1.38 4.00 8.76
N GLN A 43 -2.48 3.36 8.37
CA GLN A 43 -2.61 1.90 8.38
C GLN A 43 -1.48 1.21 7.62
N SER A 44 -1.09 1.74 6.47
CA SER A 44 -0.02 1.13 5.65
C SER A 44 1.33 1.17 6.36
N VAL A 45 1.61 2.20 7.13
CA VAL A 45 2.85 2.30 7.94
C VAL A 45 2.81 1.29 9.09
N VAL A 46 1.69 1.19 9.79
CA VAL A 46 1.49 0.24 10.90
C VAL A 46 1.63 -1.21 10.41
N GLU A 47 0.96 -1.54 9.33
CA GLU A 47 1.02 -2.88 8.75
C GLU A 47 2.40 -3.21 8.19
N PHE A 48 3.07 -2.24 7.58
CA PHE A 48 4.44 -2.40 7.09
C PHE A 48 5.37 -2.85 8.22
N PHE A 49 5.39 -2.11 9.33
CA PHE A 49 6.27 -2.43 10.47
C PHE A 49 5.97 -3.83 11.01
N ALA A 50 4.70 -4.16 11.20
CA ALA A 50 4.29 -5.47 11.68
C ALA A 50 4.72 -6.59 10.72
N ALA A 51 4.57 -6.38 9.41
CA ALA A 51 4.89 -7.39 8.41
C ALA A 51 6.39 -7.66 8.31
N VAL A 52 7.23 -6.63 8.30
CA VAL A 52 8.68 -6.80 8.10
C VAL A 52 9.41 -7.29 9.35
N THR A 53 8.83 -7.11 10.54
CA THR A 53 9.42 -7.56 11.81
C THR A 53 8.90 -8.92 12.27
N ARG A 54 7.88 -9.47 11.62
CA ARG A 54 7.30 -10.75 11.98
C ARG A 54 8.25 -11.90 11.61
N PRO A 55 8.51 -12.85 12.54
CA PRO A 55 9.27 -14.04 12.21
C PRO A 55 8.62 -14.85 11.09
N ARG A 56 9.43 -15.38 10.18
CA ARG A 56 8.96 -16.13 9.02
C ARG A 56 9.59 -17.51 8.98
N ARG A 57 8.76 -18.54 8.78
CA ARG A 57 9.23 -19.93 8.74
C ARG A 57 10.20 -20.19 7.59
N ASP A 58 9.91 -19.62 6.42
CA ASP A 58 10.73 -19.76 5.21
C ASP A 58 12.08 -19.03 5.31
N LEU A 59 12.26 -18.21 6.33
CA LEU A 59 13.52 -17.54 6.64
C LEU A 59 14.17 -18.10 7.92
N GLY A 60 13.83 -19.33 8.30
CA GLY A 60 14.36 -19.97 9.50
C GLY A 60 13.93 -19.28 10.81
N GLY A 61 12.78 -18.63 10.81
CA GLY A 61 12.26 -17.87 11.95
C GLY A 61 12.73 -16.42 11.99
N ALA A 62 13.58 -15.99 11.07
CA ALA A 62 14.00 -14.59 10.98
C ALA A 62 12.94 -13.70 10.35
N PRO A 63 12.88 -12.42 10.72
CA PRO A 63 12.06 -11.43 10.02
C PRO A 63 12.72 -10.96 8.72
N LEU A 64 11.99 -10.22 7.89
CA LEU A 64 12.58 -9.55 6.73
C LEU A 64 13.57 -8.47 7.15
N LEU A 65 13.23 -7.70 8.18
CA LEU A 65 14.07 -6.64 8.75
C LEU A 65 14.17 -6.84 10.25
N SER A 66 15.31 -6.46 10.83
CA SER A 66 15.41 -6.31 12.28
C SER A 66 14.51 -5.17 12.76
N ALA A 67 14.25 -5.10 14.06
CA ALA A 67 13.47 -4.01 14.63
C ALA A 67 14.09 -2.63 14.34
N ASP A 68 15.42 -2.53 14.44
CA ASP A 68 16.12 -1.26 14.14
C ASP A 68 16.05 -0.88 12.66
N GLU A 69 16.25 -1.84 11.77
CA GLU A 69 16.11 -1.60 10.33
C GLU A 69 14.69 -1.20 9.97
N ALA A 70 13.70 -1.88 10.54
CA ALA A 70 12.29 -1.58 10.32
C ALA A 70 11.91 -0.18 10.82
N ARG A 71 12.45 0.23 11.98
CA ARG A 71 12.23 1.57 12.52
C ARG A 71 12.78 2.64 11.59
N ILE A 72 14.00 2.45 11.09
CA ILE A 72 14.62 3.38 10.15
C ILE A 72 13.78 3.50 8.88
N GLN A 73 13.35 2.37 8.31
CA GLN A 73 12.50 2.37 7.11
C GLN A 73 11.15 3.03 7.36
N ALA A 74 10.52 2.78 8.49
CA ALA A 74 9.24 3.43 8.83
C ALA A 74 9.39 4.94 9.01
N GLU A 75 10.47 5.40 9.64
CA GLU A 75 10.76 6.84 9.77
C GLU A 75 10.98 7.49 8.39
N LEU A 76 11.65 6.79 7.47
CA LEU A 76 11.84 7.26 6.10
C LEU A 76 10.49 7.37 5.35
N LEU A 77 9.59 6.42 5.55
CA LEU A 77 8.24 6.51 4.96
C LEU A 77 7.52 7.77 5.42
N LEU A 78 7.59 8.09 6.71
CA LEU A 78 6.99 9.30 7.27
C LEU A 78 7.63 10.58 6.73
N ALA A 79 8.93 10.54 6.42
CA ALA A 79 9.67 11.69 5.91
C ALA A 79 9.47 11.91 4.41
N GLU A 80 9.36 10.82 3.63
CA GLU A 80 9.36 10.88 2.17
C GLU A 80 7.96 10.96 1.56
N PHE A 81 6.93 10.46 2.26
CA PHE A 81 5.56 10.43 1.77
C PHE A 81 4.64 11.31 2.61
N ARG A 82 3.62 11.86 1.94
CA ARG A 82 2.46 12.36 2.66
C ARG A 82 1.76 11.15 3.29
N VAL A 83 1.41 11.27 4.58
CA VAL A 83 0.67 10.23 5.30
C VAL A 83 -0.66 10.81 5.75
N VAL A 84 -1.76 10.10 5.47
CA VAL A 84 -3.10 10.45 5.94
C VAL A 84 -3.48 9.56 7.11
N TYR A 85 -4.16 10.16 8.10
CA TYR A 85 -4.48 9.53 9.37
C TYR A 85 -5.96 9.23 9.48
N PRO A 86 -6.35 8.22 10.29
CA PRO A 86 -7.75 7.88 10.45
C PRO A 86 -8.49 8.95 11.25
N ASN A 87 -9.77 9.04 10.96
CA ASN A 87 -10.72 9.81 11.74
C ASN A 87 -12.04 9.03 11.83
N ARG A 88 -13.04 9.60 12.47
CA ARG A 88 -14.34 8.95 12.63
C ARG A 88 -14.95 8.58 11.27
N ASP A 89 -14.86 9.45 10.28
CA ASP A 89 -15.45 9.23 8.96
C ASP A 89 -14.79 8.04 8.25
N VAL A 90 -13.50 7.86 8.38
CA VAL A 90 -12.79 6.69 7.84
C VAL A 90 -13.35 5.41 8.45
N VAL A 91 -13.52 5.35 9.76
CA VAL A 91 -14.05 4.15 10.45
C VAL A 91 -15.49 3.87 10.01
N GLN A 92 -16.34 4.88 10.00
CA GLN A 92 -17.74 4.72 9.57
C GLN A 92 -17.86 4.27 8.11
N THR A 93 -17.02 4.83 7.23
CA THR A 93 -16.98 4.43 5.82
C THR A 93 -16.46 3.00 5.66
N ALA A 94 -15.45 2.60 6.44
CA ALA A 94 -14.97 1.23 6.43
C ALA A 94 -16.05 0.22 6.83
N LEU A 95 -16.84 0.53 7.85
CA LEU A 95 -17.97 -0.31 8.25
C LEU A 95 -18.97 -0.50 7.11
N ARG A 96 -19.28 0.56 6.37
CA ARG A 96 -20.14 0.47 5.18
C ARG A 96 -19.52 -0.36 4.08
N GLY A 97 -18.21 -0.25 3.87
CA GLY A 97 -17.47 -1.01 2.86
C GLY A 97 -17.51 -2.52 3.10
N THR A 98 -17.49 -2.96 4.35
CA THR A 98 -17.64 -4.39 4.69
C THR A 98 -19.01 -4.89 4.26
N ALA A 99 -20.07 -4.12 4.49
CA ALA A 99 -21.43 -4.49 4.15
C ALA A 99 -21.70 -4.40 2.64
N THR A 100 -21.24 -3.33 2.00
CA THR A 100 -21.56 -3.05 0.59
C THR A 100 -20.72 -3.92 -0.37
N TYR A 101 -19.44 -4.09 -0.09
CA TYR A 101 -18.50 -4.74 -1.01
C TYR A 101 -17.99 -6.09 -0.52
N GLY A 102 -18.34 -6.49 0.69
CA GLY A 102 -17.82 -7.72 1.29
C GLY A 102 -16.31 -7.69 1.53
N LEU A 103 -15.72 -6.51 1.67
CA LEU A 103 -14.30 -6.36 1.92
C LEU A 103 -13.93 -6.86 3.32
N SER A 104 -12.70 -7.40 3.47
CA SER A 104 -12.15 -7.65 4.79
C SER A 104 -12.07 -6.34 5.56
N TRP A 105 -11.96 -6.43 6.90
CA TRP A 105 -11.92 -5.24 7.74
C TRP A 105 -10.77 -4.29 7.39
N PHE A 106 -9.57 -4.84 7.15
CA PHE A 106 -8.41 -4.02 6.81
C PHE A 106 -8.48 -3.46 5.38
N ASP A 107 -8.98 -4.24 4.43
CA ASP A 107 -9.20 -3.76 3.06
C ASP A 107 -10.28 -2.68 3.01
N ALA A 108 -11.34 -2.85 3.80
CA ALA A 108 -12.39 -1.84 3.92
C ALA A 108 -11.84 -0.52 4.49
N HIS A 109 -10.91 -0.60 5.46
CA HIS A 109 -10.26 0.59 5.99
C HIS A 109 -9.41 1.31 4.95
N LEU A 110 -8.61 0.57 4.19
CA LEU A 110 -7.78 1.17 3.15
C LEU A 110 -8.64 1.84 2.08
N TRP A 111 -9.70 1.16 1.64
CA TRP A 111 -10.68 1.76 0.74
C TRP A 111 -11.31 3.02 1.34
N ALA A 112 -11.67 2.98 2.62
CA ALA A 112 -12.29 4.11 3.31
C ALA A 112 -11.38 5.34 3.37
N TYR A 113 -10.07 5.16 3.56
CA TYR A 113 -9.12 6.26 3.45
C TYR A 113 -9.20 6.92 2.08
N ALA A 114 -9.20 6.12 1.01
CA ALA A 114 -9.28 6.66 -0.34
C ALA A 114 -10.59 7.40 -0.58
N GLU A 115 -11.71 6.83 -0.16
CA GLU A 115 -13.04 7.43 -0.31
C GLU A 115 -13.16 8.75 0.45
N VAL A 116 -12.74 8.78 1.71
CA VAL A 116 -12.87 9.97 2.58
C VAL A 116 -11.91 11.08 2.17
N TYR A 117 -10.67 10.73 1.80
CA TYR A 117 -9.68 11.73 1.40
C TYR A 117 -9.74 12.10 -0.08
N GLY A 118 -10.62 11.47 -0.85
CA GLY A 118 -10.83 11.81 -2.26
C GLY A 118 -9.76 11.27 -3.21
N PHE A 119 -9.07 10.18 -2.86
CA PHE A 119 -8.17 9.50 -3.79
C PHE A 119 -8.97 8.61 -4.73
N GLU A 120 -8.71 8.70 -6.01
CA GLU A 120 -9.43 7.92 -7.01
C GLU A 120 -8.79 6.55 -7.27
N GLU A 121 -7.61 6.30 -6.72
CA GLU A 121 -6.87 5.08 -6.99
C GLU A 121 -6.16 4.55 -5.74
N ILE A 122 -6.18 3.23 -5.61
CA ILE A 122 -5.38 2.48 -4.64
C ILE A 122 -4.44 1.55 -5.42
N LEU A 123 -3.15 1.56 -5.08
CA LEU A 123 -2.18 0.60 -5.56
C LEU A 123 -2.08 -0.53 -4.54
N SER A 124 -2.52 -1.73 -4.92
CA SER A 124 -2.54 -2.90 -4.06
C SER A 124 -2.62 -4.19 -4.88
N GLU A 125 -2.03 -5.29 -4.37
CA GLU A 125 -2.22 -6.60 -4.98
C GLU A 125 -3.36 -7.42 -4.32
N ASP A 126 -3.90 -6.95 -3.20
CA ASP A 126 -4.90 -7.70 -2.41
C ASP A 126 -6.34 -7.55 -2.90
N PHE A 127 -6.63 -6.50 -3.62
CA PHE A 127 -7.95 -6.26 -4.22
C PHE A 127 -8.01 -6.83 -5.64
N THR A 128 -9.21 -6.85 -6.21
CA THR A 128 -9.39 -7.22 -7.62
C THR A 128 -8.84 -6.12 -8.53
N HIS A 129 -7.83 -6.45 -9.31
CA HIS A 129 -7.20 -5.51 -10.25
C HIS A 129 -8.22 -4.91 -11.22
N GLY A 130 -8.19 -3.58 -11.35
CA GLY A 130 -9.05 -2.82 -12.26
C GLY A 130 -10.46 -2.59 -11.77
N ARG A 131 -10.85 -3.21 -10.64
CA ARG A 131 -12.20 -3.04 -10.10
C ARG A 131 -12.38 -1.66 -9.46
N HIS A 132 -13.57 -1.11 -9.65
CA HIS A 132 -14.01 0.09 -8.94
C HIS A 132 -14.83 -0.30 -7.71
N TYR A 133 -14.53 0.37 -6.60
CA TYR A 133 -15.30 0.32 -5.35
C TYR A 133 -15.80 1.74 -5.10
N GLY A 134 -17.04 2.01 -5.52
CA GLY A 134 -17.50 3.39 -5.57
C GLY A 134 -16.70 4.21 -6.56
N THR A 135 -16.11 5.30 -6.12
CA THR A 135 -15.26 6.17 -6.97
C THR A 135 -13.79 5.74 -7.01
N VAL A 136 -13.43 4.73 -6.24
CA VAL A 136 -12.03 4.30 -6.08
C VAL A 136 -11.73 3.10 -6.97
N ARG A 137 -10.73 3.23 -7.83
CA ARG A 137 -10.21 2.14 -8.67
C ARG A 137 -9.01 1.51 -7.99
N VAL A 138 -8.93 0.17 -8.01
CA VAL A 138 -7.75 -0.54 -7.53
C VAL A 138 -6.88 -0.99 -8.70
N VAL A 139 -5.60 -0.73 -8.61
CA VAL A 139 -4.59 -1.16 -9.59
C VAL A 139 -3.57 -2.03 -8.88
N ASN A 140 -3.38 -3.25 -9.39
CA ASN A 140 -2.30 -4.13 -8.94
C ASN A 140 -1.08 -3.86 -9.82
N PRO A 141 -0.01 -3.22 -9.29
CA PRO A 141 1.15 -2.88 -10.10
C PRO A 141 1.98 -4.11 -10.52
N PHE A 142 1.70 -5.27 -9.93
CA PHE A 142 2.39 -6.53 -10.25
C PHE A 142 1.61 -7.43 -11.21
N ALA A 143 0.35 -7.09 -11.52
CA ALA A 143 -0.41 -7.83 -12.53
C ALA A 143 0.21 -7.58 -13.91
N ALA A 144 0.19 -8.63 -14.77
CA ALA A 144 0.74 -8.51 -16.13
C ALA A 144 0.09 -7.36 -16.90
N ASP A 145 -1.23 -7.23 -16.79
CA ASP A 145 -2.01 -6.15 -17.40
C ASP A 145 -1.70 -4.80 -16.73
N GLY A 146 -1.54 -4.80 -15.40
CA GLY A 146 -1.26 -3.61 -14.62
C GLY A 146 0.10 -2.99 -14.93
N VAL A 147 1.11 -3.81 -15.21
CA VAL A 147 2.45 -3.32 -15.56
C VAL A 147 2.44 -2.50 -16.84
N HIS A 148 1.59 -2.84 -17.79
CA HIS A 148 1.44 -2.13 -19.06
C HIS A 148 0.51 -0.92 -18.97
N GLU A 149 -0.36 -0.91 -17.97
CA GLU A 149 -1.37 0.13 -17.76
C GLU A 149 -0.99 1.13 -16.67
N LEU A 150 0.18 0.96 -16.08
CA LEU A 150 0.63 1.85 -15.03
C LEU A 150 0.64 3.29 -15.53
N PRO A 151 0.18 4.24 -14.70
CA PRO A 151 0.18 5.63 -15.08
C PRO A 151 1.59 6.13 -15.42
N PRO A 152 1.73 7.29 -16.09
CA PRO A 152 3.02 7.83 -16.52
C PRO A 152 4.12 7.92 -15.48
N LEU A 153 3.79 7.64 -14.21
CA LEU A 153 4.75 7.54 -13.11
C LEU A 153 5.87 6.54 -13.38
N TYR A 154 5.61 5.58 -14.27
CA TYR A 154 6.53 4.51 -14.60
C TYR A 154 7.24 4.69 -15.93
N ALA A 155 6.79 5.61 -16.69
CA ALA A 155 7.38 5.87 -17.99
C ALA A 155 8.70 6.63 -17.87
#